data_99fef221dee5d9b126e4893e9ed05744
#
_entry.id   99fef221dee5d9b126e4893e9ed05744
#
_cell.length_a   1.000
_cell.length_b   1.000
_cell.length_c   1.000
_cell.angle_alpha   90.00
_cell.angle_beta   90.00
_cell.angle_gamma   90.00
#
_symmetry.space_group_name_H-M   'P 1'
#
loop_
_entity.id
_entity.type
_entity.pdbx_description
1 polymer ?
#
loop_
_entity_poly.entity_id
_entity_poly.type
_entity_poly.pdbx_seq_one_letter_code
_entity_poly.pdbx_strand_id
1 'polypeptide(L)'
;MNLLVIGAHPDDGEYRVAGTAVKLAARGHRVKFLNLTDGGAGHHEISGPALAARREKESAESRRRLGIDAIETWSVPDGELMPTLELRREVIRRIREWQADVVITHRPNDYHPDHRYCSVLVQDAAFMVT
;
A
#
# COMPACT_ATOMS: atom_id res chain seq x y z
N MET A 1 -2.75 -18.91 0.13
CA MET A 1 -3.41 -17.66 0.52
C MET A 1 -2.70 -16.48 -0.12
N ASN A 2 -3.48 -15.52 -0.60
CA ASN A 2 -2.99 -14.28 -1.20
C ASN A 2 -3.25 -13.12 -0.24
N LEU A 3 -2.21 -12.58 0.37
CA LEU A 3 -2.28 -11.40 1.22
C LEU A 3 -2.04 -10.13 0.38
N LEU A 4 -2.91 -9.15 0.52
CA LEU A 4 -2.73 -7.79 0.00
C LEU A 4 -2.66 -6.81 1.16
N VAL A 5 -1.55 -6.09 1.28
CA VAL A 5 -1.39 -5.00 2.25
C VAL A 5 -1.54 -3.70 1.51
N ILE A 6 -2.51 -2.86 1.89
CA ILE A 6 -2.76 -1.56 1.26
C ILE A 6 -2.42 -0.46 2.27
N GLY A 7 -1.33 0.25 2.01
CA GLY A 7 -0.86 1.40 2.77
C GLY A 7 -1.08 2.71 2.02
N ALA A 8 -0.98 3.82 2.72
CA ALA A 8 -1.02 5.14 2.11
C ALA A 8 0.33 5.48 1.45
N HIS A 9 1.44 5.24 2.12
CA HIS A 9 2.77 5.65 1.69
C HIS A 9 3.73 4.46 1.52
N PRO A 10 4.77 4.59 0.67
CA PRO A 10 5.91 3.67 0.64
C PRO A 10 6.60 3.66 2.02
N ASP A 11 6.54 2.55 2.72
CA ASP A 11 7.03 2.16 4.05
C ASP A 11 5.93 1.69 5.04
N ASP A 12 4.67 2.03 4.84
CA ASP A 12 3.57 1.62 5.72
C ASP A 12 3.49 0.09 5.89
N GLY A 13 3.57 -0.63 4.78
CA GLY A 13 3.55 -2.09 4.77
C GLY A 13 4.77 -2.67 5.49
N GLU A 14 5.94 -2.14 5.21
CA GLU A 14 7.21 -2.54 5.81
C GLU A 14 7.21 -2.31 7.32
N TYR A 15 6.82 -1.12 7.73
CA TYR A 15 6.84 -0.75 9.15
C TYR A 15 5.84 -1.56 9.99
N ARG A 16 4.66 -1.85 9.44
CA ARG A 16 3.56 -2.46 10.20
C ARG A 16 3.45 -3.98 10.01
N VAL A 17 3.75 -4.49 8.83
CA VAL A 17 3.38 -5.85 8.42
C VAL A 17 4.57 -6.70 7.97
N ALA A 18 5.79 -6.14 7.87
CA ALA A 18 6.96 -6.85 7.34
C ALA A 18 7.21 -8.21 8.01
N GLY A 19 7.14 -8.29 9.34
CA GLY A 19 7.36 -9.55 10.06
C GLY A 19 6.33 -10.63 9.72
N THR A 20 5.07 -10.24 9.53
CA THR A 20 3.99 -11.14 9.08
C THR A 20 4.19 -11.54 7.62
N ALA A 21 4.53 -10.56 6.76
CA ALA A 21 4.77 -10.77 5.34
C ALA A 21 5.89 -11.79 5.09
N VAL A 22 7.04 -11.63 5.73
CA VAL A 22 8.18 -12.57 5.65
C VAL A 22 7.79 -13.98 6.08
N LYS A 23 7.06 -14.11 7.19
CA LYS A 23 6.61 -15.43 7.69
C LYS A 23 5.64 -16.11 6.72
N LEU A 24 4.76 -15.36 6.08
CA LEU A 24 3.80 -15.88 5.11
C LEU A 24 4.50 -16.24 3.80
N ALA A 25 5.37 -15.38 3.28
CA ALA A 25 6.17 -15.66 2.08
C ALA A 25 7.04 -16.92 2.25
N ALA A 26 7.70 -17.07 3.40
CA ALA A 26 8.51 -18.26 3.72
C ALA A 26 7.69 -19.57 3.78
N ARG A 27 6.35 -19.47 3.93
CA ARG A 27 5.42 -20.61 3.89
C ARG A 27 4.75 -20.82 2.54
N GLY A 28 5.21 -20.12 1.49
CA GLY A 28 4.69 -20.24 0.13
C GLY A 28 3.37 -19.49 -0.10
N HIS A 29 2.99 -18.57 0.78
CA HIS A 29 1.86 -17.67 0.55
C HIS A 29 2.29 -16.49 -0.31
N ARG A 30 1.38 -16.01 -1.17
CA ARG A 30 1.62 -14.83 -1.99
C ARG A 30 1.36 -13.57 -1.19
N VAL A 31 2.28 -12.61 -1.25
CA VAL A 31 2.20 -11.35 -0.51
C VAL A 31 2.49 -10.18 -1.44
N LYS A 32 1.58 -9.20 -1.46
CA LYS A 32 1.76 -7.93 -2.19
C LYS A 32 1.51 -6.76 -1.27
N PHE A 33 2.36 -5.72 -1.40
CA PHE A 33 2.10 -4.40 -0.84
C PHE A 33 1.62 -3.46 -1.96
N LEU A 34 0.66 -2.59 -1.63
CA LEU A 34 0.14 -1.55 -2.49
C LEU A 34 0.16 -0.24 -1.72
N ASN A 35 0.92 0.74 -2.22
CA ASN A 35 0.99 2.09 -1.67
C ASN A 35 0.13 3.02 -2.54
N LEU A 36 -0.82 3.74 -1.94
CA LEU A 36 -1.76 4.57 -2.67
C LEU A 36 -1.21 5.96 -3.03
N THR A 37 -0.08 6.36 -2.45
CA THR A 37 0.64 7.61 -2.80
C THR A 37 2.11 7.34 -3.12
N ASP A 38 2.76 8.32 -3.74
CA ASP A 38 4.15 8.23 -4.19
C ASP A 38 5.20 8.46 -3.08
N GLY A 39 4.78 8.92 -1.90
CA GLY A 39 5.68 9.25 -0.78
C GLY A 39 6.57 10.47 -1.04
N GLY A 40 6.14 11.37 -1.91
CA GLY A 40 6.94 12.52 -2.37
C GLY A 40 7.08 13.69 -1.40
N ALA A 41 6.47 13.64 -0.20
CA ALA A 41 6.51 14.76 0.76
C ALA A 41 7.14 14.43 2.13
N GLY A 42 7.42 13.18 2.43
CA GLY A 42 7.83 12.73 3.76
C GLY A 42 9.34 12.83 4.07
N HIS A 43 10.08 13.83 3.56
CA HIS A 43 11.52 13.97 3.81
C HIS A 43 11.90 15.44 4.06
N HIS A 44 12.88 15.68 4.96
CA HIS A 44 13.23 17.02 5.42
C HIS A 44 14.12 17.81 4.44
N GLU A 45 14.81 17.16 3.49
CA GLU A 45 15.73 17.80 2.54
C GLU A 45 15.26 17.69 1.08
N ILE A 46 14.58 16.62 0.72
CA ILE A 46 14.14 16.36 -0.67
C ILE A 46 12.65 16.15 -0.74
N SER A 47 12.01 16.54 -1.84
CA SER A 47 10.58 16.42 -2.03
C SER A 47 10.21 16.21 -3.51
N GLY A 48 8.93 15.96 -3.77
CA GLY A 48 8.38 15.82 -5.11
C GLY A 48 8.97 14.65 -5.90
N PRO A 49 9.15 14.78 -7.22
CA PRO A 49 9.58 13.67 -8.09
C PRO A 49 10.92 13.04 -7.71
N ALA A 50 11.85 13.82 -7.16
CA ALA A 50 13.15 13.30 -6.72
C ALA A 50 13.01 12.35 -5.53
N LEU A 51 12.14 12.68 -4.56
CA LEU A 51 11.86 11.82 -3.42
C LEU A 51 11.04 10.59 -3.86
N ALA A 52 10.03 10.77 -4.70
CA ALA A 52 9.23 9.66 -5.22
C ALA A 52 10.11 8.61 -5.94
N ALA A 53 11.04 9.06 -6.80
CA ALA A 53 12.00 8.16 -7.47
C ALA A 53 12.95 7.44 -6.51
N ARG A 54 13.32 8.07 -5.39
CA ARG A 54 14.08 7.42 -4.31
C ARG A 54 13.23 6.36 -3.62
N ARG A 55 11.98 6.68 -3.26
CA ARG A 55 11.03 5.75 -2.62
C ARG A 55 10.77 4.52 -3.47
N GLU A 56 10.67 4.67 -4.78
CA GLU A 56 10.54 3.54 -5.70
C GLU A 56 11.74 2.56 -5.61
N LYS A 57 12.96 3.09 -5.58
CA LYS A 57 14.17 2.25 -5.41
C LYS A 57 14.22 1.57 -4.04
N GLU A 58 13.84 2.27 -2.98
CA GLU A 58 13.76 1.73 -1.62
C GLU A 58 12.71 0.61 -1.56
N SER A 59 11.55 0.78 -2.18
CA SER A 59 10.50 -0.24 -2.29
C SER A 59 10.96 -1.48 -3.06
N ALA A 60 11.69 -1.31 -4.16
CA ALA A 60 12.26 -2.43 -4.93
C ALA A 60 13.25 -3.25 -4.09
N GLU A 61 14.12 -2.60 -3.32
CA GLU A 61 15.05 -3.28 -2.42
C GLU A 61 14.33 -3.93 -1.23
N SER A 62 13.32 -3.26 -0.68
CA SER A 62 12.45 -3.78 0.37
C SER A 62 11.78 -5.08 -0.07
N ARG A 63 11.14 -5.09 -1.25
CA ARG A 63 10.54 -6.28 -1.86
C ARG A 63 11.53 -7.45 -1.91
N ARG A 64 12.74 -7.19 -2.40
CA ARG A 64 13.79 -8.21 -2.53
C ARG A 64 14.19 -8.81 -1.17
N ARG A 65 14.37 -7.96 -0.15
CA ARG A 65 14.75 -8.38 1.21
C ARG A 65 13.63 -9.14 1.92
N LEU A 66 12.39 -8.70 1.75
CA LEU A 66 11.22 -9.35 2.37
C LEU A 66 10.85 -10.67 1.69
N GLY A 67 11.34 -10.92 0.46
CA GLY A 67 10.99 -12.11 -0.31
C GLY A 67 9.52 -12.17 -0.69
N ILE A 68 8.84 -11.02 -0.81
CA ILE A 68 7.43 -10.93 -1.20
C ILE A 68 7.29 -10.79 -2.72
N ASP A 69 6.09 -11.08 -3.25
CA ASP A 69 5.86 -11.16 -4.69
C ASP A 69 5.91 -9.80 -5.37
N ALA A 70 5.32 -8.77 -4.77
CA ALA A 70 5.24 -7.45 -5.38
C ALA A 70 5.14 -6.32 -4.35
N ILE A 71 5.65 -5.14 -4.73
CA ILE A 71 5.28 -3.84 -4.17
C ILE A 71 4.85 -2.98 -5.37
N GLU A 72 3.66 -2.41 -5.31
CA GLU A 72 3.11 -1.47 -6.29
C GLU A 72 2.90 -0.12 -5.61
N THR A 73 3.30 0.96 -6.26
CA THR A 73 3.11 2.33 -5.75
C THR A 73 2.38 3.16 -6.80
N TRP A 74 1.31 3.84 -6.38
CA TRP A 74 0.55 4.75 -7.25
C TRP A 74 1.17 6.14 -7.28
N SER A 75 0.80 6.92 -8.29
CA SER A 75 1.33 8.28 -8.52
C SER A 75 0.49 9.39 -7.88
N VAL A 76 -0.42 9.07 -6.96
CA VAL A 76 -1.13 10.10 -6.19
C VAL A 76 -0.09 10.82 -5.32
N PRO A 77 -0.02 12.15 -5.33
CA PRO A 77 0.94 12.87 -4.52
C PRO A 77 0.73 12.62 -3.02
N ASP A 78 1.83 12.45 -2.30
CA ASP A 78 1.84 12.29 -0.85
C ASP A 78 1.19 13.51 -0.15
N GLY A 79 0.24 13.25 0.74
CA GLY A 79 -0.57 14.27 1.42
C GLY A 79 -1.87 14.66 0.68
N GLU A 80 -2.09 14.14 -0.53
CA GLU A 80 -3.23 14.54 -1.37
C GLU A 80 -4.22 13.38 -1.64
N LEU A 81 -4.12 12.27 -0.91
CA LEU A 81 -5.03 11.15 -1.09
C LEU A 81 -6.47 11.54 -0.70
N MET A 82 -7.39 11.40 -1.64
CA MET A 82 -8.82 11.63 -1.42
C MET A 82 -9.62 10.37 -1.76
N PRO A 83 -10.68 10.02 -0.99
CA PRO A 83 -11.48 8.81 -1.23
C PRO A 83 -12.47 9.00 -2.38
N THR A 84 -11.95 9.17 -3.60
CA THR A 84 -12.76 9.37 -4.81
C THR A 84 -13.35 8.05 -5.31
N LEU A 85 -14.43 8.13 -6.10
CA LEU A 85 -15.02 6.97 -6.76
C LEU A 85 -14.03 6.28 -7.71
N GLU A 86 -13.17 7.05 -8.38
CA GLU A 86 -12.14 6.53 -9.28
C GLU A 86 -11.15 5.65 -8.51
N LEU A 87 -10.55 6.16 -7.44
CA LEU A 87 -9.61 5.41 -6.62
C LEU A 87 -10.26 4.20 -5.94
N ARG A 88 -11.54 4.30 -5.53
CA ARG A 88 -12.28 3.14 -5.02
C ARG A 88 -12.37 2.03 -6.06
N ARG A 89 -12.69 2.36 -7.31
CA ARG A 89 -12.75 1.38 -8.42
C ARG A 89 -11.37 0.75 -8.67
N GLU A 90 -10.29 1.52 -8.58
CA GLU A 90 -8.93 0.99 -8.72
C GLU A 90 -8.57 0.05 -7.57
N VAL A 91 -8.92 0.37 -6.33
CA VAL A 91 -8.72 -0.53 -5.18
C VAL A 91 -9.49 -1.85 -5.38
N ILE A 92 -10.77 -1.79 -5.78
CA ILE A 92 -11.57 -2.98 -6.10
C ILE A 92 -10.87 -3.83 -7.17
N ARG A 93 -10.38 -3.18 -8.24
CA ARG A 93 -9.66 -3.87 -9.32
C ARG A 93 -8.42 -4.59 -8.79
N ARG A 94 -7.59 -3.94 -7.97
CA ARG A 94 -6.39 -4.57 -7.39
C ARG A 94 -6.69 -5.73 -6.46
N ILE A 95 -7.75 -5.63 -5.65
CA ILE A 95 -8.20 -6.74 -4.80
C ILE A 95 -8.59 -7.95 -5.66
N ARG A 96 -9.34 -7.73 -6.74
CA ARG A 96 -9.78 -8.79 -7.66
C ARG A 96 -8.63 -9.38 -8.45
N GLU A 97 -7.77 -8.57 -9.06
CA GLU A 97 -6.62 -9.01 -9.85
C GLU A 97 -5.64 -9.84 -8.99
N TRP A 98 -5.43 -9.43 -7.75
CA TRP A 98 -4.60 -10.18 -6.82
C TRP A 98 -5.29 -11.43 -6.28
N GLN A 99 -6.61 -11.55 -6.45
CA GLN A 99 -7.43 -12.60 -5.84
C GLN A 99 -7.17 -12.66 -4.33
N ALA A 100 -7.24 -11.50 -3.66
CA ALA A 100 -6.89 -11.38 -2.27
C ALA A 100 -7.82 -12.20 -1.36
N ASP A 101 -7.26 -13.11 -0.57
CA ASP A 101 -7.98 -13.80 0.50
C ASP A 101 -8.07 -12.94 1.75
N VAL A 102 -7.04 -12.11 1.99
CA VAL A 102 -6.95 -11.21 3.13
C VAL A 102 -6.41 -9.86 2.67
N VAL A 103 -7.06 -8.79 3.11
CA VAL A 103 -6.58 -7.40 2.93
C VAL A 103 -6.26 -6.80 4.30
N ILE A 104 -5.07 -6.25 4.45
CA ILE A 104 -4.66 -5.47 5.63
C ILE A 104 -4.50 -4.01 5.21
N THR A 105 -5.04 -3.09 5.99
CA THR A 105 -4.93 -1.65 5.76
C THR A 105 -4.87 -0.87 7.05
N HIS A 106 -4.84 0.46 6.95
CA HIS A 106 -4.86 1.37 8.09
C HIS A 106 -6.16 1.28 8.88
N ARG A 107 -6.09 1.67 10.15
CA ARG A 107 -7.26 1.88 11.00
C ARG A 107 -8.01 3.16 10.58
N PRO A 108 -9.33 3.26 10.80
CA PRO A 108 -10.11 4.46 10.42
C PRO A 108 -9.76 5.70 11.25
N ASN A 109 -9.32 5.52 12.50
CA ASN A 109 -8.88 6.60 13.40
C ASN A 109 -7.35 6.66 13.44
N ASP A 110 -6.76 7.43 12.54
CA ASP A 110 -5.31 7.61 12.44
C ASP A 110 -4.95 9.09 12.45
N TYR A 111 -3.69 9.42 12.81
CA TYR A 111 -3.20 10.80 12.85
C TYR A 111 -3.09 11.41 11.45
N HIS A 112 -2.70 10.60 10.45
CA HIS A 112 -2.46 11.08 9.09
C HIS A 112 -3.74 11.05 8.24
N PRO A 113 -4.08 12.12 7.50
CA PRO A 113 -5.27 12.11 6.65
C PRO A 113 -5.22 11.02 5.58
N ASP A 114 -4.08 10.82 4.90
CA ASP A 114 -3.94 9.78 3.89
C ASP A 114 -4.18 8.37 4.46
N HIS A 115 -3.73 8.08 5.69
CA HIS A 115 -4.01 6.81 6.36
C HIS A 115 -5.51 6.60 6.55
N ARG A 116 -6.23 7.65 7.00
CA ARG A 116 -7.69 7.59 7.17
C ARG A 116 -8.40 7.38 5.85
N TYR A 117 -8.01 8.11 4.81
CA TYR A 117 -8.62 7.99 3.48
C TYR A 117 -8.27 6.67 2.79
N CYS A 118 -7.06 6.15 2.97
CA CYS A 118 -6.70 4.79 2.58
C CYS A 118 -7.64 3.77 3.24
N SER A 119 -7.86 3.87 4.55
CA SER A 119 -8.78 3.02 5.28
C SER A 119 -10.21 3.10 4.73
N VAL A 120 -10.73 4.30 4.46
CA VAL A 120 -12.07 4.50 3.86
C VAL A 120 -12.17 3.83 2.50
N LEU A 121 -11.20 4.06 1.60
CA LEU A 121 -11.17 3.46 0.28
C LEU A 121 -11.21 1.93 0.34
N VAL A 122 -10.42 1.34 1.24
CA VAL A 122 -10.34 -0.12 1.37
C VAL A 122 -11.61 -0.70 1.99
N GLN A 123 -12.18 -0.07 3.01
CA GLN A 123 -13.43 -0.51 3.63
C GLN A 123 -14.59 -0.48 2.63
N ASP A 124 -14.72 0.62 1.87
CA ASP A 124 -15.72 0.74 0.82
C ASP A 124 -15.51 -0.30 -0.29
N ALA A 125 -14.25 -0.50 -0.71
CA ALA A 125 -13.91 -1.50 -1.72
C ALA A 125 -14.21 -2.92 -1.24
N ALA A 126 -13.90 -3.27 0.00
CA ALA A 126 -14.16 -4.60 0.56
C ALA A 126 -15.66 -4.94 0.57
N PHE A 127 -16.53 -3.97 0.81
CA PHE A 127 -17.99 -4.16 0.70
C PHE A 127 -18.44 -4.40 -0.74
N MET A 128 -17.78 -3.78 -1.72
CA MET A 128 -18.22 -3.76 -3.12
C MET A 128 -17.47 -4.77 -4.03
N VAL A 129 -16.52 -5.51 -3.49
CA VAL A 129 -15.65 -6.40 -4.29
C VAL A 129 -16.34 -7.68 -4.75
N THR A 130 -17.46 -8.05 -4.15
CA THR A 130 -18.26 -9.24 -4.45
C THR A 130 -19.01 -9.13 -5.77
#